data_ebc9747cc5b628225d77f4dcd73d2ba9
#
_entry.id   ebc9747cc5b628225d77f4dcd73d2ba9
#
_cell.length_a   1.000
_cell.length_b   1.000
_cell.length_c   1.000
_cell.angle_alpha   90.00
_cell.angle_beta   90.00
_cell.angle_gamma   90.00
#
_symmetry.space_group_name_H-M   'P 1'
#
loop_
_entity.id
_entity.type
_entity.pdbx_description
1 polymer ?
#
loop_
_entity_poly.entity_id
_entity_poly.type
_entity_poly.pdbx_seq_one_letter_code
_entity_poly.pdbx_strand_id
1 'polypeptide(L)'
;MLDLVKELGVTCVRYPGGNFVSNYNWEDGIGPRENRPVRRDLAWHCTETNEMGIDDFYRWSQKAGTEIMLAVNMGTRGLKAALDELEYVNGAPGTAWADQRVANGIEEPMDIKMWCIGNEMDGPWQVGHMSPEEYASAVDKVAHAMKLAESGLELVACGSSGAYMPTFGTWEKTVLTKAYENLDFVSCHAYYFDRGHKTRAAASMQDFLASSEDMTKFIATVSDAADQAREANNGTKDIA
;
A
#
# COMPACT_ATOMS: atom_id res chain seq x y z
N MET A 1 20.69 -12.75 -5.66
CA MET A 1 19.56 -12.08 -4.97
C MET A 1 18.36 -13.01 -4.78
N LEU A 2 17.82 -13.68 -5.81
CA LEU A 2 16.68 -14.61 -5.66
C LEU A 2 16.93 -15.70 -4.59
N ASP A 3 18.12 -16.29 -4.59
CA ASP A 3 18.46 -17.35 -3.61
C ASP A 3 18.44 -16.82 -2.17
N LEU A 4 18.89 -15.57 -1.94
CA LEU A 4 18.83 -14.93 -0.63
C LEU A 4 17.39 -14.64 -0.18
N VAL A 5 16.51 -14.22 -1.10
CA VAL A 5 15.08 -14.01 -0.80
C VAL A 5 14.42 -15.31 -0.39
N LYS A 6 14.72 -16.41 -1.09
CA LYS A 6 14.22 -17.74 -0.75
C LYS A 6 14.79 -18.26 0.56
N GLU A 7 16.07 -18.06 0.82
CA GLU A 7 16.73 -18.47 2.06
C GLU A 7 16.16 -17.71 3.28
N LEU A 8 15.81 -16.42 3.11
CA LEU A 8 15.16 -15.62 4.14
C LEU A 8 13.71 -16.03 4.40
N GLY A 9 13.11 -16.85 3.53
CA GLY A 9 11.71 -17.27 3.67
C GLY A 9 10.71 -16.13 3.46
N VAL A 10 11.02 -15.18 2.58
CA VAL A 10 10.11 -14.06 2.26
C VAL A 10 8.85 -14.60 1.61
N THR A 11 7.69 -14.31 2.20
CA THR A 11 6.38 -14.79 1.72
C THR A 11 5.64 -13.76 0.87
N CYS A 12 5.80 -12.46 1.18
CA CYS A 12 5.10 -11.38 0.48
C CYS A 12 6.04 -10.18 0.30
N VAL A 13 5.90 -9.47 -0.83
CA VAL A 13 6.66 -8.24 -1.12
C VAL A 13 5.72 -7.16 -1.64
N ARG A 14 5.78 -5.97 -1.04
CA ARG A 14 4.97 -4.82 -1.45
C ARG A 14 5.61 -4.09 -2.64
N TYR A 15 4.82 -3.83 -3.67
CA TYR A 15 5.18 -3.10 -4.89
C TYR A 15 4.17 -1.96 -5.16
N PRO A 16 4.53 -0.81 -5.76
CA PRO A 16 5.87 -0.38 -6.16
C PRO A 16 6.72 0.16 -5.01
N GLY A 17 6.22 0.18 -3.79
CA GLY A 17 6.92 0.59 -2.59
C GLY A 17 6.14 1.64 -1.80
N GLY A 18 6.87 2.50 -1.05
CA GLY A 18 6.34 3.49 -0.13
C GLY A 18 5.94 4.81 -0.80
N ASN A 19 6.62 5.91 -0.44
CA ASN A 19 6.28 7.27 -0.89
C ASN A 19 6.26 7.43 -2.42
N PHE A 20 7.00 6.62 -3.13
CA PHE A 20 7.03 6.58 -4.60
C PHE A 20 5.64 6.40 -5.21
N VAL A 21 4.78 5.53 -4.63
CA VAL A 21 3.48 5.20 -5.23
C VAL A 21 2.57 6.40 -5.42
N SER A 22 2.65 7.40 -4.55
CA SER A 22 1.73 8.56 -4.56
C SER A 22 1.90 9.49 -5.77
N ASN A 23 2.99 9.31 -6.54
CA ASN A 23 3.26 10.05 -7.76
C ASN A 23 3.42 9.12 -8.98
N TYR A 24 3.37 7.82 -8.79
CA TYR A 24 3.63 6.83 -9.82
C TYR A 24 2.43 6.59 -10.74
N ASN A 25 2.68 6.56 -12.04
CA ASN A 25 1.73 6.08 -13.04
C ASN A 25 2.12 4.65 -13.40
N TRP A 26 1.33 3.69 -12.98
CA TRP A 26 1.64 2.27 -13.22
C TRP A 26 1.75 1.94 -14.72
N GLU A 27 1.01 2.64 -15.57
CA GLU A 27 1.04 2.50 -17.03
C GLU A 27 2.41 2.86 -17.64
N ASP A 28 3.19 3.68 -16.97
CA ASP A 28 4.54 4.03 -17.42
C ASP A 28 5.52 2.85 -17.26
N GLY A 29 5.18 1.86 -16.43
CA GLY A 29 6.01 0.68 -16.14
C GLY A 29 5.65 -0.59 -16.94
N ILE A 30 4.69 -0.55 -17.86
CA ILE A 30 4.26 -1.73 -18.63
C ILE A 30 4.79 -1.72 -20.07
N GLY A 31 4.73 -2.87 -20.73
CA GLY A 31 5.19 -3.04 -22.12
C GLY A 31 6.71 -2.95 -22.28
N PRO A 32 7.19 -2.79 -23.53
CA PRO A 32 8.62 -2.75 -23.85
C PRO A 32 9.35 -1.61 -23.15
N ARG A 33 10.49 -1.92 -22.52
CA ARG A 33 11.25 -0.96 -21.70
C ARG A 33 11.72 0.27 -22.49
N GLU A 34 12.07 0.10 -23.74
CA GLU A 34 12.50 1.17 -24.66
C GLU A 34 11.41 2.20 -24.95
N ASN A 35 10.15 1.85 -24.70
CA ASN A 35 9.00 2.75 -24.91
C ASN A 35 8.53 3.41 -23.60
N ARG A 36 9.09 3.02 -22.44
CA ARG A 36 8.66 3.54 -21.15
C ARG A 36 9.18 4.96 -20.95
N PRO A 37 8.34 5.90 -20.52
CA PRO A 37 8.77 7.28 -20.32
C PRO A 37 9.68 7.42 -19.11
N VAL A 38 10.59 8.38 -19.19
CA VAL A 38 11.39 8.81 -18.04
C VAL A 38 10.60 9.90 -17.31
N ARG A 39 10.45 9.75 -16.00
CA ARG A 39 9.69 10.68 -15.14
C ARG A 39 10.55 11.29 -14.05
N ARG A 40 10.06 12.38 -13.47
CA ARG A 40 10.58 12.91 -12.21
C ARG A 40 9.85 12.24 -11.05
N ASP A 41 10.58 11.60 -10.18
CA ASP A 41 10.06 11.14 -8.89
C ASP A 41 10.04 12.31 -7.90
N LEU A 42 8.84 12.66 -7.42
CA LEU A 42 8.65 13.77 -6.48
C LEU A 42 8.92 13.36 -5.02
N ALA A 43 8.86 12.07 -4.71
CA ALA A 43 9.13 11.57 -3.35
C ALA A 43 10.63 11.62 -3.03
N TRP A 44 11.47 11.19 -3.96
CA TRP A 44 12.92 11.06 -3.76
C TRP A 44 13.74 12.08 -4.56
N HIS A 45 13.07 12.97 -5.31
CA HIS A 45 13.68 14.02 -6.13
C HIS A 45 14.72 13.49 -7.14
N CYS A 46 14.50 12.27 -7.62
CA CYS A 46 15.36 11.62 -8.60
C CYS A 46 14.67 11.45 -9.96
N THR A 47 15.39 10.85 -10.89
CA THR A 47 14.84 10.47 -12.19
C THR A 47 14.43 9.02 -12.13
N GLU A 48 13.15 8.73 -12.46
CA GLU A 48 12.61 7.39 -12.60
C GLU A 48 12.63 6.99 -14.07
N THR A 49 13.30 5.90 -14.37
CA THR A 49 13.48 5.37 -15.74
C THR A 49 12.41 4.35 -16.11
N ASN A 50 11.59 3.92 -15.16
CA ASN A 50 10.57 2.88 -15.34
C ASN A 50 11.10 1.54 -15.89
N GLU A 51 12.38 1.22 -15.63
CA GLU A 51 12.97 -0.06 -16.03
C GLU A 51 12.34 -1.27 -15.32
N MET A 52 11.77 -1.03 -14.14
CA MET A 52 11.00 -2.02 -13.37
C MET A 52 9.53 -1.61 -13.35
N GLY A 53 8.65 -2.43 -13.87
CA GLY A 53 7.21 -2.24 -13.80
C GLY A 53 6.52 -3.46 -13.21
N ILE A 54 5.17 -3.43 -13.15
CA ILE A 54 4.40 -4.54 -12.56
C ILE A 54 4.65 -5.87 -13.29
N ASP A 55 4.79 -5.85 -14.61
CA ASP A 55 5.08 -7.04 -15.41
C ASP A 55 6.42 -7.69 -15.03
N ASP A 56 7.46 -6.86 -14.85
CA ASP A 56 8.79 -7.32 -14.46
C ASP A 56 8.77 -7.85 -13.02
N PHE A 57 8.05 -7.14 -12.14
CA PHE A 57 7.93 -7.51 -10.74
C PHE A 57 7.15 -8.82 -10.56
N TYR A 58 6.05 -8.99 -11.28
CA TYR A 58 5.29 -10.23 -11.29
C TYR A 58 6.15 -11.42 -11.74
N ARG A 59 6.88 -11.29 -12.86
CA ARG A 59 7.80 -12.36 -13.31
C ARG A 59 8.89 -12.66 -12.29
N TRP A 60 9.35 -11.65 -11.57
CA TRP A 60 10.31 -11.82 -10.48
C TRP A 60 9.68 -12.54 -9.28
N SER A 61 8.48 -12.15 -8.85
CA SER A 61 7.79 -12.76 -7.71
C SER A 61 7.51 -14.24 -7.93
N GLN A 62 7.11 -14.61 -9.16
CA GLN A 62 6.93 -16.01 -9.54
C GLN A 62 8.23 -16.83 -9.38
N LYS A 63 9.37 -16.26 -9.77
CA LYS A 63 10.68 -16.90 -9.60
C LYS A 63 11.12 -16.94 -8.13
N ALA A 64 10.78 -15.93 -7.37
CA ALA A 64 11.09 -15.85 -5.94
C ALA A 64 10.21 -16.78 -5.10
N GLY A 65 9.00 -17.08 -5.56
CA GLY A 65 7.97 -17.81 -4.81
C GLY A 65 7.33 -16.93 -3.73
N THR A 66 7.15 -15.64 -4.02
CA THR A 66 6.55 -14.67 -3.10
C THR A 66 5.21 -14.16 -3.64
N GLU A 67 4.30 -13.83 -2.76
CA GLU A 67 3.10 -13.06 -3.08
C GLU A 67 3.42 -11.58 -3.29
N ILE A 68 2.52 -10.88 -3.95
CA ILE A 68 2.62 -9.44 -4.17
C ILE A 68 1.53 -8.74 -3.34
N MET A 69 1.93 -7.74 -2.57
CA MET A 69 1.05 -6.73 -2.02
C MET A 69 1.16 -5.49 -2.91
N LEU A 70 0.14 -5.20 -3.70
CA LEU A 70 0.19 -4.11 -4.68
C LEU A 70 -0.38 -2.83 -4.09
N ALA A 71 0.34 -1.71 -4.22
CA ALA A 71 -0.11 -0.42 -3.72
C ALA A 71 -0.54 0.50 -4.87
N VAL A 72 -1.72 1.13 -4.74
CA VAL A 72 -2.27 2.04 -5.74
C VAL A 72 -1.98 3.51 -5.42
N ASN A 73 -1.86 4.34 -6.45
CA ASN A 73 -1.60 5.76 -6.32
C ASN A 73 -2.85 6.53 -5.84
N MET A 74 -2.87 6.89 -4.57
CA MET A 74 -3.90 7.74 -3.96
C MET A 74 -3.52 9.22 -3.91
N GLY A 75 -2.27 9.56 -4.21
CA GLY A 75 -1.79 10.95 -4.15
C GLY A 75 -2.22 11.78 -5.36
N THR A 76 -1.91 11.32 -6.56
CA THR A 76 -2.18 12.06 -7.81
C THR A 76 -3.25 11.43 -8.70
N ARG A 77 -3.74 10.20 -8.41
CA ARG A 77 -4.62 9.43 -9.30
C ARG A 77 -5.96 9.02 -8.65
N GLY A 78 -5.98 8.07 -7.75
CA GLY A 78 -7.19 7.61 -7.06
C GLY A 78 -8.03 6.58 -7.82
N LEU A 79 -9.37 6.63 -7.64
CA LEU A 79 -10.33 5.59 -8.02
C LEU A 79 -10.15 5.01 -9.42
N LYS A 80 -10.11 5.87 -10.44
CA LYS A 80 -10.07 5.36 -11.82
C LYS A 80 -8.78 4.60 -12.10
N ALA A 81 -7.64 5.13 -11.68
CA ALA A 81 -6.35 4.47 -11.90
C ALA A 81 -6.24 3.15 -11.13
N ALA A 82 -6.81 3.07 -9.93
CA ALA A 82 -6.86 1.83 -9.15
C ALA A 82 -7.69 0.75 -9.86
N LEU A 83 -8.84 1.11 -10.45
CA LEU A 83 -9.67 0.17 -11.21
C LEU A 83 -9.01 -0.26 -12.53
N ASP A 84 -8.37 0.67 -13.24
CA ASP A 84 -7.64 0.37 -14.47
C ASP A 84 -6.46 -0.58 -14.19
N GLU A 85 -5.72 -0.35 -13.10
CA GLU A 85 -4.63 -1.23 -12.66
C GLU A 85 -5.15 -2.61 -12.24
N LEU A 86 -6.27 -2.67 -11.52
CA LEU A 86 -6.93 -3.93 -11.15
C LEU A 86 -7.36 -4.72 -12.39
N GLU A 87 -7.98 -4.06 -13.38
CA GLU A 87 -8.37 -4.70 -14.65
C GLU A 87 -7.13 -5.21 -15.40
N TYR A 88 -6.05 -4.42 -15.45
CA TYR A 88 -4.80 -4.84 -16.07
C TYR A 88 -4.23 -6.08 -15.39
N VAL A 89 -4.16 -6.08 -14.07
CA VAL A 89 -3.50 -7.11 -13.27
C VAL A 89 -4.35 -8.40 -13.21
N ASN A 90 -5.63 -8.29 -12.86
CA ASN A 90 -6.49 -9.43 -12.54
C ASN A 90 -7.60 -9.68 -13.57
N GLY A 91 -7.86 -8.74 -14.48
CA GLY A 91 -8.95 -8.88 -15.44
C GLY A 91 -8.79 -10.06 -16.38
N ALA A 92 -9.89 -10.76 -16.68
CA ALA A 92 -9.92 -11.77 -17.74
C ALA A 92 -9.75 -11.10 -19.13
N PRO A 93 -9.10 -11.76 -20.10
CA PRO A 93 -9.01 -11.26 -21.46
C PRO A 93 -10.37 -10.89 -22.06
N GLY A 94 -10.40 -9.87 -22.92
CA GLY A 94 -11.61 -9.34 -23.55
C GLY A 94 -11.99 -7.94 -23.10
N THR A 95 -11.18 -7.31 -22.24
CA THR A 95 -11.29 -5.92 -21.84
C THR A 95 -10.00 -5.16 -22.15
N ALA A 96 -10.08 -3.83 -22.24
CA ALA A 96 -8.98 -3.03 -22.79
C ALA A 96 -7.65 -3.22 -22.04
N TRP A 97 -7.66 -3.16 -20.72
CA TRP A 97 -6.45 -3.31 -19.91
C TRP A 97 -5.97 -4.76 -19.82
N ALA A 98 -6.89 -5.72 -19.69
CA ALA A 98 -6.53 -7.14 -19.69
C ALA A 98 -5.93 -7.58 -21.03
N ASP A 99 -6.47 -7.11 -22.17
CA ASP A 99 -5.91 -7.37 -23.49
C ASP A 99 -4.52 -6.73 -23.66
N GLN A 100 -4.30 -5.55 -23.05
CA GLN A 100 -2.97 -4.92 -23.01
C GLN A 100 -1.96 -5.77 -22.22
N ARG A 101 -2.35 -6.37 -21.09
CA ARG A 101 -1.51 -7.31 -20.34
C ARG A 101 -1.13 -8.52 -21.20
N VAL A 102 -2.10 -9.09 -21.89
CA VAL A 102 -1.87 -10.22 -22.83
C VAL A 102 -0.90 -9.82 -23.94
N ALA A 103 -1.08 -8.64 -24.53
CA ALA A 103 -0.17 -8.12 -25.55
C ALA A 103 1.27 -7.89 -25.01
N ASN A 104 1.40 -7.60 -23.70
CA ASN A 104 2.68 -7.48 -23.01
C ASN A 104 3.29 -8.85 -22.58
N GLY A 105 2.65 -9.96 -22.98
CA GLY A 105 3.17 -11.31 -22.80
C GLY A 105 2.88 -11.95 -21.44
N ILE A 106 1.77 -11.54 -20.79
CA ILE A 106 1.21 -12.20 -19.59
C ILE A 106 -0.24 -12.58 -19.93
N GLU A 107 -0.45 -13.81 -20.38
CA GLU A 107 -1.74 -14.29 -20.87
C GLU A 107 -2.78 -14.38 -19.77
N GLU A 108 -2.43 -15.04 -18.66
CA GLU A 108 -3.33 -15.26 -17.55
C GLU A 108 -3.39 -14.05 -16.59
N PRO A 109 -4.50 -13.84 -15.87
CA PRO A 109 -4.55 -12.92 -14.74
C PRO A 109 -3.43 -13.17 -13.75
N MET A 110 -2.87 -12.11 -13.17
CA MET A 110 -1.79 -12.22 -12.17
C MET A 110 -2.32 -12.71 -10.82
N ASP A 111 -3.62 -12.61 -10.59
CA ASP A 111 -4.35 -13.07 -9.39
C ASP A 111 -3.79 -12.46 -8.08
N ILE A 112 -3.45 -11.18 -8.11
CA ILE A 112 -2.97 -10.45 -6.92
C ILE A 112 -4.15 -10.13 -6.02
N LYS A 113 -4.14 -10.66 -4.78
CA LYS A 113 -5.25 -10.50 -3.85
C LYS A 113 -5.10 -9.29 -2.93
N MET A 114 -3.89 -9.01 -2.44
CA MET A 114 -3.65 -7.99 -1.43
C MET A 114 -3.28 -6.65 -2.05
N TRP A 115 -4.04 -5.60 -1.70
CA TRP A 115 -3.90 -4.26 -2.28
C TRP A 115 -3.88 -3.18 -1.20
N CYS A 116 -2.81 -2.37 -1.19
CA CYS A 116 -2.71 -1.18 -0.34
C CYS A 116 -3.33 0.03 -1.04
N ILE A 117 -4.29 0.68 -0.40
CA ILE A 117 -4.95 1.88 -0.94
C ILE A 117 -4.14 3.12 -0.53
N GLY A 118 -3.01 3.31 -1.18
CA GLY A 118 -2.05 4.39 -0.93
C GLY A 118 -0.87 3.99 -0.06
N ASN A 119 -0.14 5.01 0.43
CA ASN A 119 0.99 4.90 1.36
C ASN A 119 1.11 6.15 2.20
N GLU A 120 1.10 6.03 3.54
CA GLU A 120 1.38 7.14 4.49
C GLU A 120 0.60 8.44 4.17
N MET A 121 -0.68 8.33 3.84
CA MET A 121 -1.46 9.47 3.33
C MET A 121 -1.69 10.58 4.37
N ASP A 122 -1.39 10.34 5.66
CA ASP A 122 -1.37 11.32 6.75
C ASP A 122 -0.08 12.15 6.79
N GLY A 123 0.98 11.72 6.09
CA GLY A 123 2.29 12.34 6.13
C GLY A 123 2.37 13.63 5.30
N PRO A 124 2.78 14.78 5.87
CA PRO A 124 2.88 16.04 5.13
C PRO A 124 3.97 16.03 4.04
N TRP A 125 4.85 15.04 4.05
CA TRP A 125 5.86 14.79 2.99
C TRP A 125 5.29 14.04 1.79
N GLN A 126 4.10 13.47 1.93
CA GLN A 126 3.49 12.64 0.90
C GLN A 126 2.83 13.48 -0.18
N VAL A 127 3.06 13.16 -1.44
CA VAL A 127 2.36 13.80 -2.55
C VAL A 127 0.87 13.52 -2.43
N GLY A 128 0.06 14.58 -2.34
CA GLY A 128 -1.38 14.45 -2.18
C GLY A 128 -1.81 13.96 -0.80
N HIS A 129 -1.02 14.25 0.27
CA HIS A 129 -1.43 13.93 1.65
C HIS A 129 -2.82 14.49 1.97
N MET A 130 -3.52 13.84 2.91
CA MET A 130 -4.92 14.11 3.22
C MET A 130 -5.13 14.24 4.72
N SER A 131 -6.21 14.93 5.10
CA SER A 131 -6.76 14.82 6.45
C SER A 131 -7.39 13.43 6.67
N PRO A 132 -7.65 13.03 7.93
CA PRO A 132 -8.33 11.76 8.22
C PRO A 132 -9.67 11.62 7.49
N GLU A 133 -10.46 12.67 7.41
CA GLU A 133 -11.79 12.68 6.78
C GLU A 133 -11.71 12.58 5.25
N GLU A 134 -10.73 13.27 4.65
CA GLU A 134 -10.50 13.20 3.20
C GLU A 134 -10.05 11.81 2.79
N TYR A 135 -9.06 11.24 3.51
CA TYR A 135 -8.61 9.90 3.22
C TYR A 135 -9.68 8.84 3.50
N ALA A 136 -10.40 8.94 4.62
CA ALA A 136 -11.52 8.04 4.92
C ALA A 136 -12.57 8.01 3.81
N SER A 137 -12.93 9.19 3.26
CA SER A 137 -13.86 9.28 2.14
C SER A 137 -13.29 8.73 0.84
N ALA A 138 -11.99 8.93 0.59
CA ALA A 138 -11.32 8.46 -0.62
C ALA A 138 -11.14 6.94 -0.59
N VAL A 139 -10.63 6.38 0.52
CA VAL A 139 -10.38 4.94 0.67
C VAL A 139 -11.68 4.15 0.63
N ASP A 140 -12.76 4.62 1.27
CA ASP A 140 -14.07 3.97 1.24
C ASP A 140 -14.59 3.82 -0.21
N LYS A 141 -14.52 4.88 -1.00
CA LYS A 141 -14.96 4.86 -2.40
C LYS A 141 -14.11 3.91 -3.26
N VAL A 142 -12.79 3.95 -3.10
CA VAL A 142 -11.87 3.11 -3.88
C VAL A 142 -12.03 1.64 -3.48
N ALA A 143 -12.04 1.35 -2.18
CA ALA A 143 -12.22 0.00 -1.67
C ALA A 143 -13.55 -0.61 -2.10
N HIS A 144 -14.64 0.15 -1.97
CA HIS A 144 -15.96 -0.29 -2.43
C HIS A 144 -15.96 -0.64 -3.92
N ALA A 145 -15.41 0.22 -4.77
CA ALA A 145 -15.37 -0.01 -6.20
C ALA A 145 -14.47 -1.20 -6.58
N MET A 146 -13.33 -1.37 -5.92
CA MET A 146 -12.46 -2.54 -6.11
C MET A 146 -13.16 -3.84 -5.70
N LYS A 147 -13.88 -3.86 -4.56
CA LYS A 147 -14.69 -5.01 -4.13
C LYS A 147 -15.86 -5.31 -5.06
N LEU A 148 -16.45 -4.29 -5.72
CA LEU A 148 -17.47 -4.51 -6.76
C LEU A 148 -16.86 -5.15 -8.02
N ALA A 149 -15.64 -4.79 -8.38
CA ALA A 149 -14.94 -5.39 -9.51
C ALA A 149 -14.49 -6.83 -9.20
N GLU A 150 -13.94 -7.05 -8.01
CA GLU A 150 -13.47 -8.35 -7.55
C GLU A 150 -13.65 -8.50 -6.03
N SER A 151 -14.68 -9.24 -5.61
CA SER A 151 -15.07 -9.36 -4.19
C SER A 151 -14.05 -10.11 -3.31
N GLY A 152 -13.14 -10.88 -3.92
CA GLY A 152 -12.13 -11.68 -3.23
C GLY A 152 -10.83 -10.94 -2.90
N LEU A 153 -10.76 -9.63 -3.16
CA LEU A 153 -9.57 -8.83 -2.82
C LEU A 153 -9.43 -8.66 -1.31
N GLU A 154 -8.18 -8.52 -0.87
CA GLU A 154 -7.78 -8.18 0.49
C GLU A 154 -7.27 -6.73 0.49
N LEU A 155 -8.05 -5.80 1.05
CA LEU A 155 -7.80 -4.37 0.96
C LEU A 155 -7.23 -3.81 2.25
N VAL A 156 -6.08 -3.15 2.12
CA VAL A 156 -5.31 -2.57 3.22
C VAL A 156 -5.44 -1.06 3.20
N ALA A 157 -5.98 -0.46 4.25
CA ALA A 157 -5.95 1.00 4.43
C ALA A 157 -4.60 1.47 4.99
N CYS A 158 -4.19 2.69 4.65
CA CYS A 158 -3.08 3.34 5.35
C CYS A 158 -3.49 3.67 6.79
N GLY A 159 -2.80 3.11 7.77
CA GLY A 159 -2.74 3.66 9.11
C GLY A 159 -1.77 4.85 9.17
N SER A 160 -1.59 5.43 10.35
CA SER A 160 -0.66 6.54 10.55
C SER A 160 0.77 6.15 10.20
N SER A 161 1.52 7.11 9.66
CA SER A 161 2.95 6.96 9.33
C SER A 161 3.84 6.72 10.56
N GLY A 162 3.27 6.82 11.75
CA GLY A 162 3.91 6.56 13.03
C GLY A 162 3.12 7.13 14.20
N ALA A 163 3.36 6.61 15.40
CA ALA A 163 2.70 7.06 16.63
C ALA A 163 2.99 8.53 17.01
N TYR A 164 3.98 9.16 16.36
CA TYR A 164 4.32 10.58 16.56
C TYR A 164 3.46 11.54 15.73
N MET A 165 2.62 11.02 14.83
CA MET A 165 1.74 11.86 14.01
C MET A 165 0.68 12.53 14.88
N PRO A 166 0.38 13.82 14.64
CA PRO A 166 -0.64 14.54 15.42
C PRO A 166 -2.03 13.92 15.34
N THR A 167 -2.29 13.17 14.27
CA THR A 167 -3.56 12.51 14.00
C THR A 167 -3.61 11.05 14.46
N PHE A 168 -2.53 10.51 15.02
CA PHE A 168 -2.47 9.12 15.49
C PHE A 168 -3.62 8.77 16.43
N GLY A 169 -4.25 7.65 16.25
CA GLY A 169 -5.45 7.20 16.94
C GLY A 169 -6.75 7.80 16.37
N THR A 170 -6.78 9.10 16.08
CA THR A 170 -7.92 9.74 15.40
C THR A 170 -7.97 9.33 13.93
N TRP A 171 -6.83 9.24 13.28
CA TRP A 171 -6.71 8.78 11.90
C TRP A 171 -7.31 7.38 11.74
N GLU A 172 -6.82 6.41 12.51
CA GLU A 172 -7.28 5.03 12.47
C GLU A 172 -8.77 4.93 12.72
N LYS A 173 -9.24 5.55 13.79
CA LYS A 173 -10.67 5.55 14.14
C LYS A 173 -11.55 6.12 13.03
N THR A 174 -11.17 7.27 12.45
CA THR A 174 -11.95 7.93 11.39
C THR A 174 -11.98 7.09 10.14
N VAL A 175 -10.81 6.59 9.70
CA VAL A 175 -10.67 5.80 8.47
C VAL A 175 -11.39 4.46 8.58
N LEU A 176 -11.12 3.71 9.66
CA LEU A 176 -11.67 2.37 9.83
C LEU A 176 -13.19 2.41 10.09
N THR A 177 -13.70 3.40 10.83
CA THR A 177 -15.14 3.53 11.02
C THR A 177 -15.86 3.83 9.70
N LYS A 178 -15.29 4.71 8.87
CA LYS A 178 -15.93 5.11 7.61
C LYS A 178 -15.91 4.02 6.55
N ALA A 179 -14.81 3.31 6.41
CA ALA A 179 -14.60 2.33 5.35
C ALA A 179 -14.72 0.87 5.83
N TYR A 180 -15.29 0.64 7.00
CA TYR A 180 -15.32 -0.64 7.72
C TYR A 180 -15.72 -1.82 6.82
N GLU A 181 -16.80 -1.70 6.06
CA GLU A 181 -17.33 -2.81 5.25
C GLU A 181 -16.38 -3.25 4.13
N ASN A 182 -15.55 -2.32 3.66
CA ASN A 182 -14.74 -2.52 2.46
C ASN A 182 -13.26 -2.86 2.75
N LEU A 183 -12.80 -2.74 4.00
CA LEU A 183 -11.40 -2.96 4.38
C LEU A 183 -11.20 -4.28 5.10
N ASP A 184 -10.07 -4.93 4.87
CA ASP A 184 -9.68 -6.18 5.52
C ASP A 184 -8.49 -5.99 6.48
N PHE A 185 -7.61 -5.02 6.18
CA PHE A 185 -6.40 -4.73 6.94
C PHE A 185 -6.15 -3.24 7.10
N VAL A 186 -5.36 -2.91 8.11
CA VAL A 186 -4.78 -1.57 8.29
C VAL A 186 -3.27 -1.67 8.47
N SER A 187 -2.50 -0.83 7.77
CA SER A 187 -1.04 -0.84 7.87
C SER A 187 -0.56 -0.09 9.11
N CYS A 188 0.50 -0.61 9.74
CA CYS A 188 1.23 0.03 10.83
C CYS A 188 2.64 0.36 10.40
N HIS A 189 3.07 1.61 10.51
CA HIS A 189 4.41 2.06 10.17
C HIS A 189 5.12 2.61 11.41
N ALA A 190 6.32 2.11 11.70
CA ALA A 190 7.17 2.64 12.77
C ALA A 190 8.63 2.56 12.36
N TYR A 191 9.39 3.59 12.75
CA TYR A 191 10.83 3.67 12.56
C TYR A 191 11.51 3.92 13.89
N TYR A 192 12.46 3.08 14.24
CA TYR A 192 13.26 3.19 15.45
C TYR A 192 14.71 3.50 15.08
N PHE A 193 15.24 4.59 15.63
CA PHE A 193 16.56 5.08 15.34
C PHE A 193 17.40 5.15 16.60
N ASP A 194 18.71 4.96 16.46
CA ASP A 194 19.68 5.23 17.49
C ASP A 194 19.85 6.75 17.74
N ARG A 195 20.79 7.12 18.59
CA ARG A 195 21.06 8.51 19.00
C ARG A 195 21.40 9.47 17.85
N GLY A 196 21.65 8.97 16.65
CA GLY A 196 21.99 9.79 15.48
C GLY A 196 20.81 10.51 14.86
N HIS A 197 19.57 10.13 15.15
CA HIS A 197 18.40 10.69 14.50
C HIS A 197 17.77 11.83 15.34
N LYS A 198 17.62 13.03 14.74
CA LYS A 198 17.22 14.26 15.48
C LYS A 198 15.80 14.23 16.06
N THR A 199 14.87 13.50 15.48
CA THR A 199 13.44 13.55 15.84
C THR A 199 12.88 12.25 16.39
N ARG A 200 13.56 11.13 16.22
CA ARG A 200 13.09 9.78 16.57
C ARG A 200 14.19 8.95 17.22
N ALA A 201 15.27 9.60 17.70
CA ALA A 201 16.35 8.90 18.37
C ALA A 201 15.92 8.49 19.77
N ALA A 202 16.26 7.27 20.14
CA ALA A 202 16.18 6.83 21.52
C ALA A 202 17.12 7.67 22.39
N ALA A 203 16.68 8.01 23.61
CA ALA A 203 17.48 8.82 24.55
C ALA A 203 18.71 8.06 25.05
N SER A 204 18.64 6.73 25.06
CA SER A 204 19.72 5.83 25.49
C SER A 204 19.72 4.55 24.66
N MET A 205 20.77 3.73 24.80
CA MET A 205 20.81 2.40 24.20
C MET A 205 19.72 1.49 24.79
N GLN A 206 19.40 1.65 26.09
CA GLN A 206 18.32 0.91 26.72
C GLN A 206 16.97 1.25 26.08
N ASP A 207 16.68 2.52 25.81
CA ASP A 207 15.44 2.96 25.16
C ASP A 207 15.36 2.40 23.73
N PHE A 208 16.48 2.36 23.01
CA PHE A 208 16.51 1.75 21.66
C PHE A 208 16.22 0.25 21.70
N LEU A 209 16.81 -0.47 22.64
CA LEU A 209 16.57 -1.91 22.82
C LEU A 209 15.15 -2.23 23.31
N ALA A 210 14.52 -1.28 24.01
CA ALA A 210 13.14 -1.38 24.48
C ALA A 210 12.10 -0.93 23.44
N SER A 211 12.50 -0.60 22.21
CA SER A 211 11.57 -0.11 21.17
C SER A 211 10.45 -1.10 20.79
N SER A 212 10.63 -2.38 21.08
CA SER A 212 9.57 -3.40 20.94
C SER A 212 8.36 -3.13 21.82
N GLU A 213 8.55 -2.55 23.00
CA GLU A 213 7.45 -2.14 23.91
C GLU A 213 6.62 -1.01 23.29
N ASP A 214 7.27 -0.08 22.62
CA ASP A 214 6.59 1.00 21.88
C ASP A 214 5.79 0.45 20.70
N MET A 215 6.36 -0.48 19.92
CA MET A 215 5.65 -1.15 18.85
C MET A 215 4.42 -1.92 19.37
N THR A 216 4.53 -2.59 20.50
CA THR A 216 3.39 -3.29 21.12
C THR A 216 2.27 -2.32 21.46
N LYS A 217 2.59 -1.14 22.03
CA LYS A 217 1.59 -0.11 22.33
C LYS A 217 0.98 0.49 21.06
N PHE A 218 1.80 0.70 20.04
CA PHE A 218 1.33 1.19 18.75
C PHE A 218 0.30 0.24 18.15
N ILE A 219 0.63 -1.05 18.05
CA ILE A 219 -0.28 -2.08 17.53
C ILE A 219 -1.55 -2.15 18.37
N ALA A 220 -1.46 -2.13 19.70
CA ALA A 220 -2.63 -2.14 20.58
C ALA A 220 -3.56 -0.95 20.30
N THR A 221 -3.03 0.25 20.12
CA THR A 221 -3.84 1.45 19.80
C THR A 221 -4.57 1.30 18.46
N VAL A 222 -3.90 0.72 17.43
CA VAL A 222 -4.52 0.50 16.12
C VAL A 222 -5.58 -0.60 16.20
N SER A 223 -5.32 -1.68 16.93
CA SER A 223 -6.30 -2.75 17.19
C SER A 223 -7.53 -2.23 17.93
N ASP A 224 -7.34 -1.39 18.97
CA ASP A 224 -8.45 -0.76 19.69
C ASP A 224 -9.30 0.12 18.75
N ALA A 225 -8.69 0.81 17.80
CA ALA A 225 -9.42 1.61 16.80
C ALA A 225 -10.22 0.72 15.84
N ALA A 226 -9.70 -0.45 15.46
CA ALA A 226 -10.41 -1.42 14.64
C ALA A 226 -11.61 -2.02 15.39
N ASP A 227 -11.45 -2.37 16.68
CA ASP A 227 -12.56 -2.82 17.53
C ASP A 227 -13.64 -1.75 17.67
N GLN A 228 -13.27 -0.50 17.90
CA GLN A 228 -14.20 0.63 17.95
C GLN A 228 -14.94 0.84 16.64
N ALA A 229 -14.27 0.66 15.50
CA ALA A 229 -14.89 0.74 14.18
C ALA A 229 -15.93 -0.37 13.98
N ARG A 230 -15.61 -1.60 14.41
CA ARG A 230 -16.54 -2.73 14.39
C ARG A 230 -17.79 -2.44 15.23
N GLU A 231 -17.62 -1.96 16.47
CA GLU A 231 -18.73 -1.60 17.36
C GLU A 231 -19.60 -0.49 16.77
N ALA A 232 -18.98 0.57 16.25
CA ALA A 232 -19.70 1.71 15.66
C ALA A 232 -20.56 1.33 14.45
N ASN A 233 -20.14 0.29 13.71
CA ASN A 233 -20.87 -0.23 12.55
C ASN A 233 -21.82 -1.40 12.89
N ASN A 234 -21.92 -1.82 14.16
CA ASN A 234 -22.60 -3.05 14.57
C ASN A 234 -22.16 -4.26 13.75
N GLY A 235 -20.89 -4.28 13.37
CA GLY A 235 -20.31 -5.26 12.47
C GLY A 235 -19.80 -6.52 13.18
N THR A 236 -19.53 -7.55 12.39
CA THR A 236 -18.97 -8.82 12.89
C THR A 236 -17.62 -9.15 12.27
N LYS A 237 -17.18 -8.36 11.29
CA LYS A 237 -15.92 -8.52 10.59
C LYS A 237 -14.79 -7.91 11.41
N ASP A 238 -13.69 -8.62 11.54
CA ASP A 238 -12.44 -8.08 12.08
C ASP A 238 -11.64 -7.40 10.97
N ILE A 239 -11.02 -6.27 11.28
CA ILE A 239 -9.98 -5.63 10.46
C ILE A 239 -8.64 -5.93 11.16
N ALA A 240 -7.72 -6.60 10.44
CA ALA A 240 -6.43 -7.02 10.97
C ALA A 240 -5.29 -6.00 10.71
#